data_610efc0c7b08f486c668179cef6e2ddd
#
_entry.id   610efc0c7b08f486c668179cef6e2ddd
#
_cell.length_a   1.000
_cell.length_b   1.000
_cell.length_c   1.000
_cell.angle_alpha   90.00
_cell.angle_beta   90.00
_cell.angle_gamma   90.00
#
_symmetry.space_group_name_H-M   'P 1'
#
loop_
_entity.id
_entity.type
_entity.pdbx_description
1 polymer ?
#
loop_
_entity_poly.entity_id
_entity_poly.type
_entity_poly.pdbx_seq_one_letter_code
_entity_poly.pdbx_strand_id
1 'polypeptide(L)'
;MSILVTIVIGFIWYQVIAMFGLSIGLHRHFAHNQFKTSKLFEVVSLFLAMLAFSRSPLRWVGAHRIHHRFSDTEKDPHSPTHKGFWNVLFNNWQIKKIDRPYVRDLFKNPRVMFFHKHWLKLHIAI
;
A
#
# COMPACT_ATOMS: atom_id res chain seq x y z
N MET A 1 -3.52 25.33 -21.02
CA MET A 1 -4.37 24.91 -19.88
C MET A 1 -4.03 25.80 -18.70
N SER A 2 -5.02 26.35 -17.98
CA SER A 2 -4.71 27.24 -16.85
C SER A 2 -4.13 26.45 -15.67
N ILE A 3 -3.31 27.10 -14.85
CA ILE A 3 -2.72 26.50 -13.64
C ILE A 3 -3.79 25.91 -12.72
N LEU A 4 -4.92 26.59 -12.57
CA LEU A 4 -6.03 26.12 -11.75
C LEU A 4 -6.60 24.78 -12.26
N VAL A 5 -6.81 24.67 -13.59
CA VAL A 5 -7.30 23.43 -14.20
C VAL A 5 -6.32 22.28 -13.99
N THR A 6 -5.01 22.54 -14.11
CA THR A 6 -3.96 21.53 -13.85
C THR A 6 -4.00 21.02 -12.40
N ILE A 7 -4.15 21.94 -11.43
CA ILE A 7 -4.24 21.59 -9.99
C ILE A 7 -5.48 20.74 -9.73
N VAL A 8 -6.65 21.13 -10.27
CA VAL A 8 -7.90 20.39 -10.08
C VAL A 8 -7.82 18.99 -10.67
N ILE A 9 -7.31 18.85 -11.90
CA ILE A 9 -7.12 17.53 -12.53
C ILE A 9 -6.14 16.68 -11.72
N GLY A 10 -5.01 17.24 -11.30
CA GLY A 10 -4.03 16.55 -10.47
C GLY A 10 -4.60 16.07 -9.14
N PHE A 11 -5.42 16.89 -8.48
CA PHE A 11 -6.11 16.53 -7.25
C PHE A 11 -7.10 15.38 -7.45
N ILE A 12 -7.94 15.45 -8.49
CA ILE A 12 -8.89 14.38 -8.83
C ILE A 12 -8.14 13.08 -9.12
N TRP A 13 -7.07 13.15 -9.91
CA TRP A 13 -6.24 11.99 -10.25
C TRP A 13 -5.60 11.37 -9.01
N TYR A 14 -5.06 12.19 -8.12
CA TYR A 14 -4.53 11.74 -6.84
C TYR A 14 -5.59 11.02 -5.99
N GLN A 15 -6.81 11.55 -5.92
CA GLN A 15 -7.92 10.92 -5.20
C GLN A 15 -8.29 9.55 -5.80
N VAL A 16 -8.31 9.41 -7.13
CA VAL A 16 -8.55 8.12 -7.79
C VAL A 16 -7.48 7.10 -7.41
N ILE A 17 -6.20 7.49 -7.48
CA ILE A 17 -5.06 6.63 -7.12
C ILE A 17 -5.14 6.22 -5.63
N ALA A 18 -5.35 7.17 -4.74
CA ALA A 18 -5.43 6.91 -3.31
C ALA A 18 -6.64 6.03 -2.95
N MET A 19 -7.80 6.30 -3.54
CA MET A 19 -9.03 5.55 -3.26
C MET A 19 -8.94 4.11 -3.75
N PHE A 20 -8.68 3.91 -5.05
CA PHE A 20 -8.72 2.57 -5.65
C PHE A 20 -7.43 1.77 -5.39
N GLY A 21 -6.29 2.42 -5.33
CA GLY A 21 -5.02 1.75 -5.04
C GLY A 21 -4.84 1.43 -3.56
N LEU A 22 -4.90 2.44 -2.70
CA LEU A 22 -4.59 2.27 -1.29
C LEU A 22 -5.83 1.86 -0.48
N SER A 23 -6.90 2.68 -0.48
CA SER A 23 -8.02 2.49 0.43
C SER A 23 -8.86 1.24 0.08
N ILE A 24 -9.28 1.08 -1.15
CA ILE A 24 -10.09 -0.08 -1.56
C ILE A 24 -9.20 -1.28 -1.85
N GLY A 25 -8.11 -1.09 -2.61
CA GLY A 25 -7.20 -2.16 -3.01
C GLY A 25 -6.39 -2.72 -1.84
N LEU A 26 -5.28 -2.05 -1.48
CA LEU A 26 -4.37 -2.60 -0.47
C LEU A 26 -5.02 -2.77 0.90
N HIS A 27 -5.79 -1.79 1.35
CA HIS A 27 -6.37 -1.80 2.69
C HIS A 27 -7.57 -2.76 2.78
N ARG A 28 -8.69 -2.46 2.10
CA ARG A 28 -9.93 -3.22 2.29
C ARG A 28 -9.88 -4.61 1.65
N HIS A 29 -9.34 -4.73 0.43
CA HIS A 29 -9.29 -6.01 -0.26
C HIS A 29 -8.14 -6.89 0.22
N PHE A 30 -6.89 -6.44 0.05
CA PHE A 30 -5.73 -7.31 0.35
C PHE A 30 -5.39 -7.42 1.84
N ALA A 31 -5.55 -6.35 2.65
CA ALA A 31 -5.23 -6.45 4.06
C ALA A 31 -6.36 -7.06 4.88
N HIS A 32 -7.60 -6.64 4.65
CA HIS A 32 -8.74 -7.04 5.47
C HIS A 32 -9.67 -8.08 4.84
N ASN A 33 -9.50 -8.44 3.55
CA ASN A 33 -10.35 -9.40 2.84
C ASN A 33 -11.86 -9.08 2.92
N GLN A 34 -12.23 -7.78 2.91
CA GLN A 34 -13.60 -7.33 3.15
C GLN A 34 -14.58 -7.72 2.03
N PHE A 35 -14.08 -7.96 0.81
CA PHE A 35 -14.90 -8.35 -0.33
C PHE A 35 -14.12 -9.21 -1.32
N LYS A 36 -14.86 -9.98 -2.14
CA LYS A 36 -14.31 -10.71 -3.30
C LYS A 36 -14.35 -9.83 -4.53
N THR A 37 -13.36 -9.95 -5.40
CA THR A 37 -13.28 -9.12 -6.60
C THR A 37 -12.73 -9.89 -7.81
N SER A 38 -12.73 -9.25 -8.98
CA SER A 38 -12.17 -9.79 -10.21
C SER A 38 -10.64 -9.70 -10.24
N LYS A 39 -10.01 -10.58 -11.03
CA LYS A 39 -8.56 -10.53 -11.28
C LYS A 39 -8.13 -9.19 -11.89
N LEU A 40 -8.96 -8.60 -12.75
CA LEU A 40 -8.70 -7.31 -13.37
C LEU A 40 -8.64 -6.19 -12.31
N PHE A 41 -9.62 -6.16 -11.40
CA PHE A 41 -9.63 -5.19 -10.31
C PHE A 41 -8.37 -5.29 -9.44
N GLU A 42 -7.92 -6.52 -9.11
CA GLU A 42 -6.68 -6.71 -8.34
C GLU A 42 -5.46 -6.11 -9.07
N VAL A 43 -5.32 -6.36 -10.38
CA VAL A 43 -4.21 -5.81 -11.16
C VAL A 43 -4.26 -4.28 -11.22
N VAL A 44 -5.44 -3.71 -11.50
CA VAL A 44 -5.62 -2.26 -11.58
C VAL A 44 -5.33 -1.60 -10.22
N SER A 45 -5.88 -2.15 -9.13
CA SER A 45 -5.65 -1.58 -7.81
C SER A 45 -4.19 -1.69 -7.34
N LEU A 46 -3.50 -2.78 -7.65
CA LEU A 46 -2.07 -2.93 -7.39
C LEU A 46 -1.22 -1.93 -8.20
N PHE A 47 -1.59 -1.71 -9.45
CA PHE A 47 -0.94 -0.71 -10.29
C PHE A 47 -1.15 0.72 -9.75
N LEU A 48 -2.38 1.08 -9.39
CA LEU A 48 -2.69 2.37 -8.78
C LEU A 48 -1.99 2.55 -7.42
N ALA A 49 -1.92 1.51 -6.60
CA ALA A 49 -1.17 1.55 -5.35
C ALA A 49 0.32 1.81 -5.58
N MET A 50 0.88 1.27 -6.65
CA MET A 50 2.26 1.53 -7.04
C MET A 50 2.45 2.98 -7.46
N LEU A 51 1.53 3.58 -8.24
CA LEU A 51 1.55 5.01 -8.59
C LEU A 51 1.47 5.92 -7.35
N ALA A 52 0.85 5.45 -6.27
CA ALA A 52 0.81 6.14 -4.98
C ALA A 52 2.11 5.98 -4.16
N PHE A 53 3.17 5.42 -4.71
CA PHE A 53 4.44 5.15 -4.03
C PHE A 53 4.28 4.32 -2.74
N SER A 54 3.32 3.40 -2.71
CA SER A 54 2.98 2.59 -1.52
C SER A 54 4.02 1.52 -1.15
N ARG A 55 5.16 1.47 -1.82
CA ARG A 55 6.13 0.37 -1.74
C ARG A 55 5.55 -0.96 -2.28
N SER A 56 6.20 -2.09 -1.99
CA SER A 56 5.69 -3.38 -2.46
C SER A 56 4.41 -3.77 -1.72
N PRO A 57 3.40 -4.32 -2.42
CA PRO A 57 2.10 -4.66 -1.82
C PRO A 57 2.23 -5.60 -0.63
N LEU A 58 3.11 -6.59 -0.70
CA LEU A 58 3.32 -7.55 0.38
C LEU A 58 3.86 -6.87 1.65
N ARG A 59 4.79 -5.93 1.50
CA ARG A 59 5.32 -5.16 2.64
C ARG A 59 4.28 -4.22 3.22
N TRP A 60 3.52 -3.54 2.37
CA TRP A 60 2.48 -2.61 2.81
C TRP A 60 1.40 -3.35 3.62
N VAL A 61 0.85 -4.42 3.05
CA VAL A 61 -0.22 -5.22 3.70
C VAL A 61 0.28 -5.86 4.99
N GLY A 62 1.49 -6.42 4.97
CA GLY A 62 2.09 -7.03 6.17
C GLY A 62 2.29 -6.02 7.31
N ALA A 63 2.83 -4.84 7.01
CA ALA A 63 3.00 -3.77 7.97
C ALA A 63 1.65 -3.28 8.53
N HIS A 64 0.64 -3.14 7.67
CA HIS A 64 -0.70 -2.73 8.06
C HIS A 64 -1.38 -3.75 9.00
N ARG A 65 -1.24 -5.05 8.72
CA ARG A 65 -1.76 -6.12 9.60
C ARG A 65 -1.02 -6.16 10.95
N ILE A 66 0.29 -5.87 10.97
CA ILE A 66 1.07 -5.74 12.21
C ILE A 66 0.59 -4.53 12.99
N HIS A 67 0.35 -3.38 12.32
CA HIS A 67 -0.21 -2.19 12.94
C HIS A 67 -1.53 -2.50 13.64
N HIS A 68 -2.50 -3.12 12.97
CA HIS A 68 -3.78 -3.49 13.58
C HIS A 68 -3.63 -4.44 14.78
N ARG A 69 -2.65 -5.31 14.77
CA ARG A 69 -2.42 -6.25 15.87
C ARG A 69 -1.75 -5.63 17.09
N PHE A 70 -0.89 -4.63 16.87
CA PHE A 70 -0.03 -4.05 17.91
C PHE A 70 -0.19 -2.53 18.01
N SER A 71 -1.35 -2.01 17.63
CA SER A 71 -1.64 -0.57 17.57
C SER A 71 -1.14 0.15 18.82
N ASP A 72 -0.40 1.24 18.62
CA ASP A 72 0.18 2.10 19.65
C ASP A 72 1.15 1.44 20.65
N THR A 73 1.68 0.26 20.33
CA THR A 73 2.78 -0.35 21.07
C THR A 73 4.13 -0.13 20.38
N GLU A 74 5.23 -0.49 21.03
CA GLU A 74 6.58 -0.45 20.43
C GLU A 74 6.74 -1.30 19.17
N LYS A 75 5.89 -2.33 19.00
CA LYS A 75 5.87 -3.21 17.82
C LYS A 75 5.09 -2.64 16.66
N ASP A 76 4.31 -1.58 16.88
CA ASP A 76 3.53 -0.92 15.84
C ASP A 76 4.44 -0.13 14.89
N PRO A 77 4.49 -0.48 13.60
CA PRO A 77 5.30 0.26 12.63
C PRO A 77 4.77 1.66 12.31
N HIS A 78 3.50 1.93 12.64
CA HIS A 78 2.80 3.18 12.35
C HIS A 78 2.58 4.06 13.58
N SER A 79 3.09 3.70 14.75
CA SER A 79 2.94 4.51 15.95
C SER A 79 3.82 5.76 15.90
N PRO A 80 3.27 6.97 15.82
CA PRO A 80 4.06 8.22 15.86
C PRO A 80 4.82 8.36 17.18
N THR A 81 4.24 7.89 18.28
CA THR A 81 4.82 7.93 19.63
C THR A 81 6.11 7.10 19.72
N HIS A 82 6.10 5.89 19.13
CA HIS A 82 7.23 4.98 19.24
C HIS A 82 8.21 5.05 18.07
N LYS A 83 7.75 5.47 16.88
CA LYS A 83 8.57 5.51 15.65
C LYS A 83 8.94 6.93 15.22
N GLY A 84 8.31 7.93 15.82
CA GLY A 84 8.48 9.33 15.44
C GLY A 84 7.55 9.77 14.31
N PHE A 85 6.99 10.97 14.45
CA PHE A 85 6.00 11.55 13.54
C PHE A 85 6.49 11.56 12.07
N TRP A 86 7.71 12.03 11.82
CA TRP A 86 8.25 12.12 10.46
C TRP A 86 8.45 10.77 9.77
N ASN A 87 8.85 9.76 10.54
CA ASN A 87 9.00 8.40 10.00
C ASN A 87 7.65 7.81 9.57
N VAL A 88 6.60 8.07 10.32
CA VAL A 88 5.25 7.62 9.98
C VAL A 88 4.71 8.42 8.79
N LEU A 89 4.85 9.75 8.80
CA LEU A 89 4.37 10.64 7.74
C LEU A 89 5.00 10.31 6.37
N PHE A 90 6.31 10.11 6.34
CA PHE A 90 7.04 9.77 5.10
C PHE A 90 7.08 8.26 4.81
N ASN A 91 6.22 7.49 5.48
CA ASN A 91 6.11 6.04 5.26
C ASN A 91 7.45 5.30 5.40
N ASN A 92 8.35 5.81 6.24
CA ASN A 92 9.65 5.22 6.51
C ASN A 92 9.56 4.12 7.55
N TRP A 93 8.87 3.04 7.19
CA TRP A 93 8.64 1.93 8.09
C TRP A 93 9.95 1.19 8.39
N GLN A 94 10.33 1.15 9.64
CA GLN A 94 11.54 0.48 10.10
C GLN A 94 11.39 -1.04 10.21
N ILE A 95 10.46 -1.65 9.47
CA ILE A 95 10.30 -3.10 9.42
C ILE A 95 11.31 -3.68 8.44
N LYS A 96 12.35 -4.32 8.97
CA LYS A 96 13.36 -5.00 8.15
C LYS A 96 12.79 -6.25 7.46
N LYS A 97 11.91 -6.99 8.15
CA LYS A 97 11.32 -8.25 7.67
C LYS A 97 9.87 -8.35 8.15
N ILE A 98 8.99 -8.78 7.26
CA ILE A 98 7.60 -9.13 7.61
C ILE A 98 7.55 -10.64 7.86
N ASP A 99 7.05 -11.04 9.02
CA ASP A 99 6.89 -12.45 9.34
C ASP A 99 5.82 -13.11 8.46
N ARG A 100 6.12 -14.32 8.01
CA ARG A 100 5.26 -15.10 7.10
C ARG A 100 3.79 -15.19 7.51
N PRO A 101 3.42 -15.37 8.78
CA PRO A 101 2.02 -15.46 9.19
C PRO A 101 1.16 -14.27 8.73
N TYR A 102 1.73 -13.05 8.70
CA TYR A 102 0.99 -11.84 8.31
C TYR A 102 0.72 -11.71 6.81
N VAL A 103 1.40 -12.49 5.98
CA VAL A 103 1.36 -12.36 4.51
C VAL A 103 1.22 -13.70 3.79
N ARG A 104 0.92 -14.78 4.51
CA ARG A 104 0.90 -16.15 3.98
C ARG A 104 -0.10 -16.33 2.84
N ASP A 105 -1.25 -15.72 2.93
CA ASP A 105 -2.30 -15.72 1.91
C ASP A 105 -1.85 -15.01 0.64
N LEU A 106 -1.10 -13.92 0.78
CA LEU A 106 -0.63 -13.12 -0.36
C LEU A 106 0.43 -13.83 -1.20
N PHE A 107 1.22 -14.72 -0.61
CA PHE A 107 2.17 -15.55 -1.38
C PHE A 107 1.49 -16.46 -2.40
N LYS A 108 0.23 -16.80 -2.18
CA LYS A 108 -0.57 -17.62 -3.10
C LYS A 108 -1.17 -16.81 -4.24
N ASN A 109 -1.17 -15.47 -4.16
CA ASN A 109 -1.70 -14.62 -5.20
C ASN A 109 -0.60 -14.20 -6.18
N PRO A 110 -0.61 -14.73 -7.44
CA PRO A 110 0.46 -14.47 -8.40
C PRO A 110 0.55 -12.99 -8.81
N ARG A 111 -0.56 -12.24 -8.77
CA ARG A 111 -0.60 -10.80 -9.10
C ARG A 111 0.13 -10.00 -8.02
N VAL A 112 -0.18 -10.25 -6.75
CA VAL A 112 0.53 -9.63 -5.62
C VAL A 112 2.03 -9.92 -5.70
N MET A 113 2.39 -11.18 -5.99
CA MET A 113 3.80 -11.59 -6.08
C MET A 113 4.52 -10.98 -7.27
N PHE A 114 3.83 -10.79 -8.41
CA PHE A 114 4.40 -10.07 -9.55
C PHE A 114 4.76 -8.62 -9.17
N PHE A 115 3.80 -7.86 -8.63
CA PHE A 115 4.05 -6.48 -8.20
C PHE A 115 5.07 -6.40 -7.06
N HIS A 116 5.08 -7.37 -6.15
CA HIS A 116 6.08 -7.44 -5.08
C HIS A 116 7.51 -7.62 -5.62
N LYS A 117 7.72 -8.52 -6.57
CA LYS A 117 9.05 -8.78 -7.16
C LYS A 117 9.56 -7.62 -8.01
N HIS A 118 8.67 -6.95 -8.69
CA HIS A 118 9.02 -5.94 -9.70
C HIS A 118 8.77 -4.49 -9.25
N TRP A 119 8.33 -4.27 -8.01
CA TRP A 119 7.91 -2.95 -7.53
C TRP A 119 8.95 -1.85 -7.78
N LEU A 120 10.24 -2.12 -7.52
CA LEU A 120 11.30 -1.12 -7.72
C LEU A 120 11.52 -0.81 -9.21
N LYS A 121 11.57 -1.85 -10.05
CA LYS A 121 11.71 -1.68 -11.50
C LYS A 121 10.54 -0.91 -12.11
N LEU A 122 9.33 -1.20 -11.65
CA LEU A 122 8.13 -0.52 -12.10
C LEU A 122 8.10 0.95 -11.64
N HIS A 123 8.58 1.28 -10.44
CA HIS A 123 8.71 2.67 -9.99
C HIS A 123 9.75 3.48 -10.77
N ILE A 124 10.84 2.84 -11.20
CA ILE A 124 11.87 3.51 -12.02
C ILE A 124 11.38 3.73 -13.46
N ALA A 125 10.47 2.87 -13.96
CA ALA A 125 9.95 2.93 -15.32
C ALA A 125 8.80 3.93 -15.52
N ILE A 126 8.26 4.51 -14.44
CA ILE A 126 7.19 5.51 -14.44
C ILE A 126 7.76 6.92 -14.23
#